data_5854f1a5da1b032202b9f19363dd5985
#
_entry.id   5854f1a5da1b032202b9f19363dd5985
#
_cell.length_a   1.000
_cell.length_b   1.000
_cell.length_c   1.000
_cell.angle_alpha   90.00
_cell.angle_beta   90.00
_cell.angle_gamma   90.00
#
_symmetry.space_group_name_H-M   'P 1'
#
loop_
_entity.id
_entity.type
_entity.pdbx_description
1 polymer ?
#
loop_
_entity_poly.entity_id
_entity_poly.type
_entity_poly.pdbx_seq_one_letter_code
_entity_poly.pdbx_strand_id
1 'polypeptide(L)'
;EAAAARDYSAKEKELAFSNWPLYIDVDDENENVRPTLERFQERSGIRVAYTEDVNDNVEFFGRIKPQLAAGQDTGRDLVCLSDFMAGRLIRNGWAQRLDPRNLPHANVNLEPRFRNAAHDPGRQFTMPWAGLATVVAYNKKATGGREVSSVAQLMEDDALKGKVSLLTEMQDTIGMTLIDMGKSPTKFTDDDFDAALARVQKAVDDDQLRRFTGNDYTEELVKGDIAACLAWAGDIVQLQLDTDDIEFVIPAKGYLYATDDLLVPARARHKTNAEKLIDYYYRPDVAAELAAWVNYICPVVGARAEMKKIDASLADYPLIFPDRQMIEKGQVFMSMNDDKETAYQDKWSKVIGA
;
A
#
# COMPACT_ATOMS: atom_id res chain seq x y z
N GLU A 1 -13.95 16.32 -18.24
CA GLU A 1 -13.20 16.94 -17.13
C GLU A 1 -14.20 17.35 -16.07
N ALA A 2 -14.11 16.80 -14.85
CA ALA A 2 -14.90 17.30 -13.72
C ALA A 2 -14.53 18.77 -13.50
N ALA A 3 -15.54 19.64 -13.35
CA ALA A 3 -15.29 21.05 -13.08
C ALA A 3 -14.39 21.17 -11.86
N ALA A 4 -13.28 21.91 -11.99
CA ALA A 4 -12.29 22.08 -10.93
C ALA A 4 -12.98 22.50 -9.63
N ALA A 5 -12.68 21.79 -8.54
CA ALA A 5 -13.17 22.19 -7.22
C ALA A 5 -12.58 23.56 -6.86
N ARG A 6 -13.34 24.35 -6.14
CA ARG A 6 -12.83 25.61 -5.59
C ARG A 6 -11.85 25.29 -4.46
N ASP A 7 -10.61 25.72 -4.59
CA ASP A 7 -9.59 25.56 -3.56
C ASP A 7 -9.72 26.67 -2.49
N TYR A 8 -9.91 26.27 -1.25
CA TYR A 8 -10.06 27.16 -0.08
C TYR A 8 -8.77 27.28 0.75
N SER A 9 -7.69 26.59 0.38
CA SER A 9 -6.41 26.53 1.11
C SER A 9 -5.81 27.90 1.47
N ALA A 10 -6.11 28.93 0.68
CA ALA A 10 -5.63 30.31 0.97
C ALA A 10 -6.27 30.87 2.26
N LYS A 11 -7.51 30.50 2.55
CA LYS A 11 -8.30 31.00 3.68
C LYS A 11 -8.36 30.02 4.84
N GLU A 12 -8.42 28.73 4.52
CA GLU A 12 -8.60 27.62 5.45
C GLU A 12 -7.27 26.87 5.56
N LYS A 13 -6.56 27.03 6.70
CA LYS A 13 -5.25 26.41 6.93
C LYS A 13 -5.43 25.05 7.59
N GLU A 14 -6.06 24.15 6.85
CA GLU A 14 -6.34 22.79 7.28
C GLU A 14 -6.37 21.82 6.10
N LEU A 15 -6.22 20.55 6.38
CA LEU A 15 -6.47 19.44 5.44
C LEU A 15 -6.86 18.18 6.19
N ALA A 16 -7.69 17.34 5.57
CA ALA A 16 -8.06 16.02 6.04
C ALA A 16 -7.29 14.95 5.23
N PHE A 17 -6.53 14.11 5.94
CA PHE A 17 -5.69 13.07 5.35
C PHE A 17 -6.11 11.67 5.84
N SER A 18 -6.57 10.82 4.92
CA SER A 18 -6.87 9.40 5.16
C SER A 18 -5.72 8.51 4.69
N ASN A 19 -5.27 7.63 5.58
CA ASN A 19 -4.13 6.73 5.34
C ASN A 19 -4.40 5.34 5.93
N TRP A 20 -3.46 4.43 5.72
CA TRP A 20 -3.43 3.08 6.26
C TRP A 20 -2.92 3.07 7.71
N PRO A 21 -3.31 2.07 8.53
CA PRO A 21 -2.64 1.81 9.82
C PRO A 21 -1.16 1.53 9.63
N LEU A 22 -0.34 1.81 10.64
CA LEU A 22 1.11 1.57 10.65
C LEU A 22 1.88 2.22 9.49
N TYR A 23 1.37 3.31 8.93
CA TYR A 23 1.89 3.88 7.68
C TYR A 23 2.35 5.34 7.82
N ILE A 24 2.54 5.78 9.05
CA ILE A 24 3.18 7.05 9.42
C ILE A 24 3.82 6.91 10.80
N ASP A 25 4.84 7.72 11.08
CA ASP A 25 5.54 7.72 12.36
C ASP A 25 4.61 8.09 13.53
N VAL A 26 4.82 7.42 14.65
CA VAL A 26 4.10 7.60 15.91
C VAL A 26 5.11 7.99 16.98
N ASP A 27 4.72 8.90 17.86
CA ASP A 27 5.54 9.29 19.00
C ASP A 27 5.56 8.19 20.06
N ASP A 28 6.75 7.88 20.60
CA ASP A 28 6.95 6.77 21.54
C ASP A 28 6.22 6.99 22.88
N GLU A 29 5.95 8.24 23.27
CA GLU A 29 5.29 8.59 24.53
C GLU A 29 3.78 8.85 24.34
N ASN A 30 3.34 9.15 23.11
CA ASN A 30 1.95 9.49 22.82
C ASN A 30 1.51 8.97 21.44
N GLU A 31 0.83 7.84 21.42
CA GLU A 31 0.32 7.19 20.21
C GLU A 31 -0.62 8.04 19.32
N ASN A 32 -1.13 9.15 19.83
CA ASN A 32 -1.98 10.07 19.07
C ASN A 32 -1.17 11.14 18.32
N VAL A 33 0.13 11.25 18.58
CA VAL A 33 1.02 12.22 17.94
C VAL A 33 1.72 11.57 16.74
N ARG A 34 1.77 12.30 15.64
CA ARG A 34 2.47 11.93 14.40
C ARG A 34 3.59 12.95 14.17
N PRO A 35 4.84 12.65 14.58
CA PRO A 35 5.94 13.63 14.58
C PRO A 35 6.17 14.30 13.22
N THR A 36 6.06 13.57 12.12
CA THR A 36 6.17 14.13 10.76
C THR A 36 5.06 15.16 10.50
N LEU A 37 3.82 14.90 10.93
CA LEU A 37 2.71 15.84 10.74
C LEU A 37 2.81 17.04 11.68
N GLU A 38 3.24 16.86 12.92
CA GLU A 38 3.47 17.96 13.86
C GLU A 38 4.49 18.95 13.28
N ARG A 39 5.64 18.47 12.83
CA ARG A 39 6.65 19.33 12.18
C ARG A 39 6.15 20.01 10.91
N PHE A 40 5.30 19.34 10.14
CA PHE A 40 4.64 19.97 8.99
C PHE A 40 3.70 21.10 9.43
N GLN A 41 2.88 20.86 10.45
CA GLN A 41 1.96 21.86 10.99
C GLN A 41 2.71 23.09 11.53
N GLU A 42 3.77 22.88 12.29
CA GLU A 42 4.62 23.97 12.82
C GLU A 42 5.24 24.82 11.71
N ARG A 43 5.72 24.19 10.64
CA ARG A 43 6.40 24.89 9.52
C ARG A 43 5.41 25.59 8.59
N SER A 44 4.27 25.00 8.33
CA SER A 44 3.33 25.48 7.32
C SER A 44 2.17 26.31 7.88
N GLY A 45 1.88 26.16 9.18
CA GLY A 45 0.68 26.68 9.81
C GLY A 45 -0.61 25.96 9.35
N ILE A 46 -0.49 24.80 8.68
CA ILE A 46 -1.61 24.01 8.17
C ILE A 46 -1.89 22.87 9.15
N ARG A 47 -3.08 22.87 9.75
CA ARG A 47 -3.55 21.80 10.62
C ARG A 47 -3.92 20.56 9.81
N VAL A 48 -3.48 19.39 10.23
CA VAL A 48 -3.78 18.10 9.59
C VAL A 48 -4.73 17.28 10.47
N ALA A 49 -5.92 17.01 9.96
CA ALA A 49 -6.83 16.01 10.51
C ALA A 49 -6.47 14.66 9.90
N TYR A 50 -5.66 13.87 10.60
CA TYR A 50 -5.16 12.58 10.15
C TYR A 50 -6.08 11.46 10.63
N THR A 51 -6.37 10.51 9.74
CA THR A 51 -7.23 9.36 10.05
C THR A 51 -6.66 8.09 9.42
N GLU A 52 -6.56 7.03 10.20
CA GLU A 52 -6.21 5.68 9.75
C GLU A 52 -7.50 4.91 9.46
N ASP A 53 -8.10 5.17 8.31
CA ASP A 53 -9.39 4.60 7.91
C ASP A 53 -9.35 3.82 6.60
N VAL A 54 -8.15 3.48 6.11
CA VAL A 54 -7.96 2.63 4.93
C VAL A 54 -7.45 1.26 5.41
N ASN A 55 -8.33 0.24 5.48
CA ASN A 55 -7.94 -1.13 5.77
C ASN A 55 -7.83 -2.00 4.51
N ASP A 56 -8.60 -1.64 3.49
CA ASP A 56 -8.67 -2.28 2.18
C ASP A 56 -9.10 -1.24 1.14
N ASN A 57 -8.50 -1.25 -0.05
CA ASN A 57 -8.79 -0.26 -1.09
C ASN A 57 -10.24 -0.31 -1.57
N VAL A 58 -10.79 -1.51 -1.77
CA VAL A 58 -12.15 -1.69 -2.33
C VAL A 58 -13.19 -1.29 -1.29
N GLU A 59 -12.99 -1.67 -0.04
CA GLU A 59 -13.83 -1.25 1.09
C GLU A 59 -13.83 0.27 1.24
N PHE A 60 -12.65 0.88 1.30
CA PHE A 60 -12.52 2.34 1.41
C PHE A 60 -13.16 3.06 0.22
N PHE A 61 -12.89 2.59 -1.00
CA PHE A 61 -13.52 3.13 -2.21
C PHE A 61 -15.04 3.03 -2.16
N GLY A 62 -15.60 1.91 -1.68
CA GLY A 62 -17.04 1.73 -1.48
C GLY A 62 -17.66 2.82 -0.61
N ARG A 63 -16.94 3.27 0.42
CA ARG A 63 -17.39 4.34 1.33
C ARG A 63 -17.40 5.73 0.70
N ILE A 64 -16.44 6.05 -0.17
CA ILE A 64 -16.33 7.38 -0.79
C ILE A 64 -16.99 7.49 -2.18
N LYS A 65 -17.20 6.35 -2.85
CA LYS A 65 -17.78 6.28 -4.20
C LYS A 65 -19.11 7.02 -4.35
N PRO A 66 -20.08 6.92 -3.43
CA PRO A 66 -21.37 7.64 -3.58
C PRO A 66 -21.20 9.16 -3.70
N GLN A 67 -20.33 9.76 -2.88
CA GLN A 67 -20.04 11.20 -2.95
C GLN A 67 -19.30 11.56 -4.25
N LEU A 68 -18.29 10.78 -4.64
CA LEU A 68 -17.55 11.00 -5.89
C LEU A 68 -18.47 10.93 -7.10
N ALA A 69 -19.35 9.93 -7.19
CA ALA A 69 -20.32 9.76 -8.26
C ALA A 69 -21.36 10.89 -8.29
N ALA A 70 -21.74 11.42 -7.13
CA ALA A 70 -22.64 12.57 -7.01
C ALA A 70 -21.94 13.93 -7.26
N GLY A 71 -20.61 13.93 -7.51
CA GLY A 71 -19.82 15.16 -7.67
C GLY A 71 -19.73 15.98 -6.39
N GLN A 72 -19.79 15.31 -5.23
CA GLN A 72 -19.72 15.91 -3.89
C GLN A 72 -18.31 15.79 -3.30
N ASP A 73 -18.02 16.64 -2.33
CA ASP A 73 -16.83 16.53 -1.47
C ASP A 73 -16.95 15.27 -0.58
N THR A 74 -15.87 14.50 -0.50
CA THR A 74 -15.77 13.31 0.35
C THR A 74 -15.41 13.66 1.80
N GLY A 75 -15.12 14.92 2.09
CA GLY A 75 -14.57 15.36 3.36
C GLY A 75 -13.08 14.99 3.54
N ARG A 76 -12.42 14.56 2.47
CA ARG A 76 -11.00 14.20 2.44
C ARG A 76 -10.27 15.05 1.42
N ASP A 77 -9.13 15.63 1.83
CA ASP A 77 -8.30 16.46 0.95
C ASP A 77 -7.13 15.67 0.37
N LEU A 78 -6.63 14.68 1.11
CA LEU A 78 -5.55 13.79 0.71
C LEU A 78 -5.91 12.37 1.11
N VAL A 79 -5.67 11.42 0.23
CA VAL A 79 -5.84 9.99 0.50
C VAL A 79 -4.61 9.22 0.00
N CYS A 80 -4.24 8.15 0.71
CA CYS A 80 -3.21 7.22 0.31
C CYS A 80 -3.87 5.91 -0.12
N LEU A 81 -3.74 5.53 -1.39
CA LEU A 81 -4.35 4.33 -1.96
C LEU A 81 -3.36 3.62 -2.87
N SER A 82 -3.51 2.31 -3.00
CA SER A 82 -2.66 1.54 -3.91
C SER A 82 -2.87 1.93 -5.38
N ASP A 83 -1.86 1.75 -6.18
CA ASP A 83 -1.73 2.20 -7.56
C ASP A 83 -2.92 1.85 -8.45
N PHE A 84 -3.47 0.63 -8.33
CA PHE A 84 -4.64 0.21 -9.10
C PHE A 84 -5.89 1.01 -8.74
N MET A 85 -6.09 1.33 -7.45
CA MET A 85 -7.23 2.11 -6.98
C MET A 85 -7.05 3.59 -7.33
N ALA A 86 -5.83 4.12 -7.19
CA ALA A 86 -5.48 5.45 -7.68
C ALA A 86 -5.79 5.56 -9.20
N GLY A 87 -5.39 4.55 -9.98
CA GLY A 87 -5.71 4.45 -11.40
C GLY A 87 -7.21 4.45 -11.69
N ARG A 88 -8.00 3.74 -10.88
CA ARG A 88 -9.47 3.73 -10.99
C ARG A 88 -10.06 5.13 -10.75
N LEU A 89 -9.60 5.84 -9.72
CA LEU A 89 -10.06 7.20 -9.46
C LEU A 89 -9.69 8.14 -10.61
N ILE A 90 -8.48 8.02 -11.16
CA ILE A 90 -8.03 8.83 -12.30
C ILE A 90 -8.91 8.60 -13.54
N ARG A 91 -9.13 7.32 -13.92
CA ARG A 91 -9.95 6.96 -15.08
C ARG A 91 -11.40 7.46 -14.99
N ASN A 92 -11.96 7.47 -13.77
CA ASN A 92 -13.30 7.99 -13.51
C ASN A 92 -13.37 9.51 -13.36
N GLY A 93 -12.25 10.24 -13.46
CA GLY A 93 -12.20 11.69 -13.25
C GLY A 93 -12.43 12.10 -11.80
N TRP A 94 -12.14 11.22 -10.85
CA TRP A 94 -12.36 11.40 -9.42
C TRP A 94 -11.09 11.79 -8.63
N ALA A 95 -9.99 12.03 -9.34
CA ALA A 95 -8.77 12.62 -8.80
C ALA A 95 -8.51 13.99 -9.40
N GLN A 96 -8.00 14.94 -8.63
CA GLN A 96 -7.57 16.24 -9.11
C GLN A 96 -6.15 16.18 -9.65
N ARG A 97 -5.89 16.87 -10.77
CA ARG A 97 -4.54 17.02 -11.30
C ARG A 97 -3.70 17.83 -10.32
N LEU A 98 -2.50 17.34 -10.01
CA LEU A 98 -1.54 18.04 -9.17
C LEU A 98 -0.94 19.24 -9.90
N ASP A 99 -0.66 20.33 -9.16
CA ASP A 99 0.01 21.50 -9.67
C ASP A 99 1.52 21.39 -9.39
N PRO A 100 2.38 21.19 -10.41
CA PRO A 100 3.81 21.03 -10.21
C PRO A 100 4.49 22.25 -9.55
N ARG A 101 3.84 23.42 -9.57
CA ARG A 101 4.36 24.63 -8.90
C ARG A 101 4.31 24.52 -7.37
N ASN A 102 3.43 23.69 -6.85
CA ASN A 102 3.29 23.40 -5.41
C ASN A 102 4.16 22.21 -4.97
N LEU A 103 4.90 21.57 -5.88
CA LEU A 103 5.64 20.32 -5.68
C LEU A 103 7.14 20.44 -6.05
N PRO A 104 7.84 21.51 -5.63
CA PRO A 104 9.23 21.72 -6.05
C PRO A 104 10.16 20.58 -5.60
N HIS A 105 10.02 20.04 -4.38
CA HIS A 105 10.83 18.92 -3.90
C HIS A 105 10.42 17.62 -4.58
N ALA A 106 9.12 17.32 -4.70
CA ALA A 106 8.64 16.10 -5.33
C ALA A 106 9.06 16.00 -6.80
N ASN A 107 9.03 17.11 -7.55
CA ASN A 107 9.46 17.15 -8.94
C ASN A 107 10.95 16.78 -9.12
N VAL A 108 11.80 17.15 -8.16
CA VAL A 108 13.25 16.90 -8.22
C VAL A 108 13.59 15.55 -7.59
N ASN A 109 13.01 15.23 -6.44
CA ASN A 109 13.44 14.14 -5.57
C ASN A 109 12.66 12.85 -5.77
N LEU A 110 11.63 12.82 -6.63
CA LEU A 110 10.98 11.55 -6.99
C LEU A 110 11.99 10.64 -7.70
N GLU A 111 12.18 9.45 -7.18
CA GLU A 111 13.08 8.46 -7.76
C GLU A 111 12.64 8.09 -9.19
N PRO A 112 13.59 8.06 -10.18
CA PRO A 112 13.25 7.93 -11.59
C PRO A 112 12.37 6.73 -11.96
N ARG A 113 12.54 5.58 -11.27
CA ARG A 113 11.74 4.37 -11.53
C ARG A 113 10.25 4.55 -11.26
N PHE A 114 9.86 5.49 -10.40
CA PHE A 114 8.46 5.75 -10.07
C PHE A 114 7.78 6.78 -10.98
N ARG A 115 8.54 7.46 -11.88
CA ARG A 115 7.99 8.55 -12.71
C ARG A 115 6.96 8.11 -13.73
N ASN A 116 7.12 6.92 -14.29
CA ASN A 116 6.31 6.43 -15.40
C ASN A 116 5.46 5.22 -14.99
N ALA A 117 4.64 5.40 -13.95
CA ALA A 117 3.67 4.38 -13.58
C ALA A 117 2.57 4.24 -14.64
N ALA A 118 2.16 3.00 -14.95
CA ALA A 118 1.17 2.74 -15.99
C ALA A 118 -0.19 3.39 -15.73
N HIS A 119 -0.58 3.55 -14.46
CA HIS A 119 -1.84 4.16 -14.05
C HIS A 119 -1.81 5.70 -14.08
N ASP A 120 -0.63 6.32 -13.99
CA ASP A 120 -0.43 7.77 -14.02
C ASP A 120 0.91 8.15 -14.66
N PRO A 121 1.06 8.06 -16.00
CA PRO A 121 2.28 8.40 -16.69
C PRO A 121 2.68 9.86 -16.45
N GLY A 122 3.90 10.05 -15.93
CA GLY A 122 4.43 11.37 -15.60
C GLY A 122 3.91 11.95 -14.30
N ARG A 123 3.21 11.16 -13.47
CA ARG A 123 2.75 11.56 -12.13
C ARG A 123 1.97 12.86 -12.12
N GLN A 124 0.89 12.91 -12.90
CA GLN A 124 0.06 14.10 -13.05
C GLN A 124 -1.01 14.22 -11.96
N PHE A 125 -1.40 13.12 -11.34
CA PHE A 125 -2.48 13.05 -10.36
C PHE A 125 -2.01 12.48 -9.03
N THR A 126 -0.89 11.75 -9.02
CA THR A 126 -0.42 11.02 -7.85
C THR A 126 1.05 11.27 -7.56
N MET A 127 1.42 11.11 -6.28
CA MET A 127 2.82 10.97 -5.86
C MET A 127 2.96 9.76 -4.96
N PRO A 128 3.93 8.85 -5.19
CA PRO A 128 4.15 7.70 -4.33
C PRO A 128 4.40 8.10 -2.87
N TRP A 129 3.67 7.47 -1.96
CA TRP A 129 3.96 7.49 -0.54
C TRP A 129 5.05 6.48 -0.21
N ALA A 130 4.87 5.25 -0.68
CA ALA A 130 5.85 4.19 -0.54
C ALA A 130 5.69 3.14 -1.66
N GLY A 131 6.77 2.37 -1.89
CA GLY A 131 6.66 1.10 -2.60
C GLY A 131 6.49 -0.02 -1.60
N LEU A 132 5.74 -1.07 -1.96
CA LEU A 132 5.48 -2.21 -1.11
C LEU A 132 5.81 -3.53 -1.80
N ALA A 133 6.15 -4.52 -0.99
CA ALA A 133 6.41 -5.89 -1.40
C ALA A 133 5.47 -6.83 -0.66
N THR A 134 4.71 -7.65 -1.41
CA THR A 134 3.88 -8.69 -0.84
C THR A 134 4.72 -9.93 -0.58
N VAL A 135 4.69 -10.41 0.66
CA VAL A 135 5.54 -11.49 1.18
C VAL A 135 4.69 -12.58 1.85
N VAL A 136 5.33 -13.70 2.19
CA VAL A 136 4.76 -14.70 3.08
C VAL A 136 5.26 -14.45 4.50
N ALA A 137 4.35 -14.25 5.44
CA ALA A 137 4.69 -14.06 6.85
C ALA A 137 4.15 -15.20 7.71
N TYR A 138 4.81 -15.48 8.83
CA TYR A 138 4.40 -16.54 9.74
C TYR A 138 4.82 -16.27 11.19
N ASN A 139 4.06 -16.83 12.13
CA ASN A 139 4.38 -16.83 13.55
C ASN A 139 5.09 -18.14 13.89
N LYS A 140 6.36 -18.06 14.33
CA LYS A 140 7.22 -19.21 14.65
C LYS A 140 6.62 -20.13 15.73
N LYS A 141 5.97 -19.57 16.74
CA LYS A 141 5.32 -20.37 17.78
C LYS A 141 4.13 -21.13 17.23
N ALA A 142 3.29 -20.46 16.43
CA ALA A 142 2.10 -21.07 15.84
C ALA A 142 2.43 -22.13 14.79
N THR A 143 3.58 -22.02 14.08
CA THR A 143 4.06 -23.02 13.12
C THR A 143 4.91 -24.13 13.76
N GLY A 144 5.17 -24.05 15.08
CA GLY A 144 6.05 -24.99 15.78
C GLY A 144 7.52 -24.88 15.37
N GLY A 145 7.97 -23.69 14.97
CA GLY A 145 9.32 -23.40 14.50
C GLY A 145 9.58 -23.73 13.01
N ARG A 146 8.55 -24.15 12.29
CA ARG A 146 8.65 -24.47 10.86
C ARG A 146 8.53 -23.21 10.02
N GLU A 147 9.44 -23.04 9.06
CA GLU A 147 9.38 -21.96 8.07
C GLU A 147 8.21 -22.17 7.09
N VAL A 148 7.51 -21.08 6.78
CA VAL A 148 6.53 -21.00 5.71
C VAL A 148 7.03 -19.99 4.68
N SER A 149 7.39 -20.45 3.49
CA SER A 149 8.17 -19.68 2.51
C SER A 149 7.54 -19.59 1.11
N SER A 150 6.33 -20.15 0.94
CA SER A 150 5.66 -20.15 -0.37
C SER A 150 4.16 -20.00 -0.26
N VAL A 151 3.55 -19.48 -1.33
CA VAL A 151 2.09 -19.42 -1.48
C VAL A 151 1.48 -20.82 -1.51
N ALA A 152 2.18 -21.80 -2.10
CA ALA A 152 1.76 -23.19 -2.09
C ALA A 152 1.57 -23.72 -0.66
N GLN A 153 2.51 -23.45 0.25
CA GLN A 153 2.36 -23.85 1.65
C GLN A 153 1.13 -23.20 2.33
N LEU A 154 0.88 -21.92 2.05
CA LEU A 154 -0.33 -21.26 2.59
C LEU A 154 -1.61 -21.95 2.14
N MET A 155 -1.68 -22.38 0.89
CA MET A 155 -2.90 -22.91 0.29
C MET A 155 -3.08 -24.43 0.42
N GLU A 156 -1.99 -25.19 0.64
CA GLU A 156 -1.99 -26.64 0.42
C GLU A 156 -1.38 -27.45 1.58
N ASP A 157 -0.77 -26.79 2.57
CA ASP A 157 -0.13 -27.51 3.69
C ASP A 157 -1.14 -27.82 4.79
N ASP A 158 -1.50 -29.12 4.94
CA ASP A 158 -2.46 -29.60 5.93
C ASP A 158 -2.11 -29.18 7.36
N ALA A 159 -0.83 -28.99 7.69
CA ALA A 159 -0.43 -28.55 9.03
C ALA A 159 -0.78 -27.09 9.33
N LEU A 160 -1.12 -26.31 8.30
CA LEU A 160 -1.57 -24.92 8.40
C LEU A 160 -3.10 -24.79 8.26
N LYS A 161 -3.82 -25.89 8.07
CA LYS A 161 -5.26 -25.89 7.80
C LYS A 161 -6.05 -25.11 8.86
N GLY A 162 -6.89 -24.17 8.40
CA GLY A 162 -7.72 -23.30 9.23
C GLY A 162 -6.95 -22.23 10.01
N LYS A 163 -5.64 -22.04 9.71
CA LYS A 163 -4.75 -21.07 10.38
C LYS A 163 -4.03 -20.14 9.42
N VAL A 164 -4.55 -19.98 8.22
CA VAL A 164 -3.95 -19.15 7.18
C VAL A 164 -4.89 -18.01 6.83
N SER A 165 -4.32 -16.85 6.53
CA SER A 165 -5.01 -15.72 5.92
C SER A 165 -4.37 -15.36 4.58
N LEU A 166 -5.20 -15.02 3.60
CA LEU A 166 -4.78 -14.36 2.37
C LEU A 166 -5.35 -12.94 2.37
N LEU A 167 -4.79 -12.06 1.52
CA LEU A 167 -5.25 -10.68 1.44
C LEU A 167 -6.58 -10.57 0.67
N THR A 168 -7.46 -9.68 1.11
CA THR A 168 -8.68 -9.31 0.40
C THR A 168 -8.40 -8.62 -0.91
N GLU A 169 -7.23 -7.98 -1.03
CA GLU A 169 -6.77 -7.33 -2.25
C GLU A 169 -6.53 -8.36 -3.35
N MET A 170 -7.36 -8.30 -4.40
CA MET A 170 -7.29 -9.24 -5.53
C MET A 170 -5.90 -9.27 -6.17
N GLN A 171 -5.31 -8.09 -6.39
CA GLN A 171 -4.01 -7.97 -7.05
C GLN A 171 -2.93 -8.70 -6.27
N ASP A 172 -2.91 -8.56 -4.95
CA ASP A 172 -1.91 -9.22 -4.10
C ASP A 172 -2.10 -10.74 -4.11
N THR A 173 -3.29 -11.21 -3.78
CA THR A 173 -3.53 -12.65 -3.67
C THR A 173 -3.45 -13.37 -5.01
N ILE A 174 -4.07 -12.84 -6.06
CA ILE A 174 -3.98 -13.44 -7.40
C ILE A 174 -2.58 -13.25 -7.99
N GLY A 175 -1.96 -12.10 -7.81
CA GLY A 175 -0.59 -11.84 -8.30
C GLY A 175 0.43 -12.79 -7.70
N MET A 176 0.41 -12.99 -6.38
CA MET A 176 1.28 -13.94 -5.70
C MET A 176 0.98 -15.40 -6.09
N THR A 177 -0.30 -15.72 -6.31
CA THR A 177 -0.71 -17.05 -6.80
C THR A 177 -0.18 -17.31 -8.22
N LEU A 178 -0.28 -16.33 -9.13
CA LEU A 178 0.28 -16.40 -10.48
C LEU A 178 1.80 -16.62 -10.45
N ILE A 179 2.52 -15.85 -9.63
CA ILE A 179 3.97 -16.00 -9.45
C ILE A 179 4.30 -17.43 -8.97
N ASP A 180 3.56 -17.95 -7.99
CA ASP A 180 3.76 -19.29 -7.47
C ASP A 180 3.49 -20.37 -8.53
N MET A 181 2.52 -20.15 -9.42
CA MET A 181 2.23 -21.00 -10.58
C MET A 181 3.27 -20.87 -11.71
N GLY A 182 4.28 -19.99 -11.57
CA GLY A 182 5.27 -19.71 -12.62
C GLY A 182 4.73 -18.87 -13.76
N LYS A 183 3.65 -18.11 -13.51
CA LYS A 183 3.06 -17.17 -14.45
C LYS A 183 3.48 -15.74 -14.10
N SER A 184 3.51 -14.85 -15.10
CA SER A 184 3.83 -13.45 -14.85
C SER A 184 2.56 -12.66 -14.49
N PRO A 185 2.49 -12.00 -13.32
CA PRO A 185 1.36 -11.13 -13.00
C PRO A 185 1.33 -9.88 -13.87
N THR A 186 2.43 -9.52 -14.53
CA THR A 186 2.50 -8.37 -15.44
C THR A 186 1.82 -8.64 -16.79
N LYS A 187 1.78 -9.91 -17.20
CA LYS A 187 1.20 -10.34 -18.48
C LYS A 187 0.63 -11.76 -18.35
N PHE A 188 -0.65 -11.85 -18.11
CA PHE A 188 -1.38 -13.12 -18.02
C PHE A 188 -2.66 -13.09 -18.86
N THR A 189 -3.19 -14.27 -19.17
CA THR A 189 -4.45 -14.45 -19.89
C THR A 189 -5.63 -14.58 -18.93
N ASP A 190 -6.86 -14.53 -19.45
CA ASP A 190 -8.06 -14.80 -18.66
C ASP A 190 -8.05 -16.24 -18.10
N ASP A 191 -7.53 -17.20 -18.88
CA ASP A 191 -7.37 -18.59 -18.42
C ASP A 191 -6.35 -18.71 -17.27
N ASP A 192 -5.24 -17.94 -17.30
CA ASP A 192 -4.28 -17.90 -16.21
C ASP A 192 -4.91 -17.31 -14.92
N PHE A 193 -5.72 -16.25 -15.08
CA PHE A 193 -6.48 -15.66 -13.98
C PHE A 193 -7.46 -16.67 -13.39
N ASP A 194 -8.27 -17.30 -14.21
CA ASP A 194 -9.27 -18.29 -13.80
C ASP A 194 -8.62 -19.49 -13.11
N ALA A 195 -7.43 -19.94 -13.58
CA ALA A 195 -6.68 -21.00 -12.92
C ALA A 195 -6.15 -20.57 -11.53
N ALA A 196 -5.63 -19.35 -11.40
CA ALA A 196 -5.21 -18.82 -10.11
C ALA A 196 -6.41 -18.67 -9.15
N LEU A 197 -7.53 -18.14 -9.64
CA LEU A 197 -8.77 -17.99 -8.88
C LEU A 197 -9.30 -19.36 -8.39
N ALA A 198 -9.30 -20.38 -9.26
CA ALA A 198 -9.71 -21.73 -8.92
C ALA A 198 -8.83 -22.35 -7.83
N ARG A 199 -7.52 -22.04 -7.82
CA ARG A 199 -6.61 -22.51 -6.77
C ARG A 199 -6.93 -21.86 -5.42
N VAL A 200 -7.23 -20.56 -5.39
CA VAL A 200 -7.69 -19.88 -4.18
C VAL A 200 -9.03 -20.43 -3.73
N GLN A 201 -10.00 -20.61 -4.64
CA GLN A 201 -11.29 -21.19 -4.33
C GLN A 201 -11.16 -22.59 -3.71
N LYS A 202 -10.27 -23.42 -4.24
CA LYS A 202 -9.99 -24.73 -3.67
C LYS A 202 -9.48 -24.63 -2.24
N ALA A 203 -8.61 -23.68 -1.91
CA ALA A 203 -8.14 -23.48 -0.54
C ALA A 203 -9.28 -23.04 0.39
N VAL A 204 -10.25 -22.27 -0.10
CA VAL A 204 -11.48 -21.94 0.64
C VAL A 204 -12.34 -23.18 0.85
N ASP A 205 -12.62 -23.95 -0.21
CA ASP A 205 -13.47 -25.15 -0.17
C ASP A 205 -12.90 -26.26 0.72
N ASP A 206 -11.58 -26.33 0.82
CA ASP A 206 -10.87 -27.29 1.67
C ASP A 206 -10.75 -26.84 3.13
N ASP A 207 -11.35 -25.70 3.52
CA ASP A 207 -11.20 -25.07 4.86
C ASP A 207 -9.73 -24.80 5.23
N GLN A 208 -8.87 -24.55 4.23
CA GLN A 208 -7.45 -24.24 4.45
C GLN A 208 -7.30 -22.85 5.07
N LEU A 209 -8.11 -21.89 4.61
CA LEU A 209 -8.08 -20.51 5.06
C LEU A 209 -8.97 -20.31 6.30
N ARG A 210 -8.48 -19.55 7.26
CA ARG A 210 -9.29 -19.01 8.34
C ARG A 210 -10.21 -17.90 7.81
N ARG A 211 -9.65 -16.93 7.08
CA ARG A 211 -10.37 -15.84 6.41
C ARG A 211 -9.47 -15.08 5.44
N PHE A 212 -10.06 -14.15 4.72
CA PHE A 212 -9.33 -13.08 4.04
C PHE A 212 -9.21 -11.86 4.95
N THR A 213 -8.13 -11.09 4.82
CA THR A 213 -7.81 -9.92 5.65
C THR A 213 -7.34 -8.75 4.80
N GLY A 214 -7.61 -7.54 5.24
CA GLY A 214 -6.85 -6.36 4.85
C GLY A 214 -5.62 -6.24 5.78
N ASN A 215 -5.31 -5.02 6.22
CA ASN A 215 -4.20 -4.77 7.15
C ASN A 215 -4.39 -5.41 8.54
N ASP A 216 -5.62 -5.78 8.89
CA ASP A 216 -6.00 -6.41 10.18
C ASP A 216 -5.41 -7.81 10.42
N TYR A 217 -4.69 -8.43 9.44
CA TYR A 217 -3.93 -9.66 9.69
C TYR A 217 -2.86 -9.50 10.78
N THR A 218 -2.35 -8.29 10.98
CA THR A 218 -1.25 -8.01 11.90
C THR A 218 -1.56 -8.44 13.34
N GLU A 219 -2.74 -8.12 13.84
CA GLU A 219 -3.17 -8.52 15.17
C GLU A 219 -3.31 -10.04 15.32
N GLU A 220 -3.94 -10.71 14.34
CA GLU A 220 -4.15 -12.17 14.40
C GLU A 220 -2.83 -12.95 14.29
N LEU A 221 -1.88 -12.43 13.49
CA LEU A 221 -0.55 -13.03 13.35
C LEU A 221 0.24 -12.94 14.66
N VAL A 222 0.24 -11.78 15.32
CA VAL A 222 0.92 -11.60 16.61
C VAL A 222 0.31 -12.47 17.69
N LYS A 223 -1.03 -12.56 17.77
CA LYS A 223 -1.75 -13.43 18.73
C LYS A 223 -1.57 -14.92 18.44
N GLY A 224 -1.17 -15.28 17.22
CA GLY A 224 -1.08 -16.67 16.76
C GLY A 224 -2.45 -17.29 16.40
N ASP A 225 -3.49 -16.48 16.24
CA ASP A 225 -4.80 -16.89 15.73
C ASP A 225 -4.70 -17.37 14.28
N ILE A 226 -3.83 -16.76 13.51
CA ILE A 226 -3.29 -17.28 12.25
C ILE A 226 -1.83 -17.66 12.41
N ALA A 227 -1.42 -18.75 11.79
CA ALA A 227 -0.05 -19.25 11.83
C ALA A 227 0.81 -18.64 10.72
N ALA A 228 0.21 -18.33 9.55
CA ALA A 228 0.87 -17.76 8.40
C ALA A 228 -0.12 -17.00 7.50
N CYS A 229 0.40 -16.06 6.71
CA CYS A 229 -0.42 -15.25 5.81
C CYS A 229 0.37 -14.69 4.63
N LEU A 230 -0.35 -14.16 3.62
CA LEU A 230 0.18 -13.11 2.77
C LEU A 230 0.17 -11.80 3.55
N ALA A 231 1.22 -11.02 3.44
CA ALA A 231 1.41 -9.79 4.20
C ALA A 231 2.20 -8.75 3.39
N TRP A 232 2.13 -7.50 3.80
CA TRP A 232 3.00 -6.44 3.30
C TRP A 232 4.25 -6.33 4.17
N ALA A 233 5.40 -6.34 3.52
CA ALA A 233 6.70 -6.53 4.19
C ALA A 233 6.98 -5.49 5.29
N GLY A 234 6.62 -4.22 5.08
CA GLY A 234 6.85 -3.16 6.06
C GLY A 234 6.11 -3.38 7.37
N ASP A 235 4.86 -3.84 7.33
CA ASP A 235 4.10 -4.17 8.54
C ASP A 235 4.81 -5.25 9.35
N ILE A 236 5.31 -6.28 8.67
CA ILE A 236 6.00 -7.37 9.35
C ILE A 236 7.29 -6.90 10.02
N VAL A 237 8.05 -6.03 9.35
CA VAL A 237 9.26 -5.45 9.94
C VAL A 237 8.92 -4.63 11.18
N GLN A 238 7.81 -3.88 11.17
CA GLN A 238 7.34 -3.16 12.36
C GLN A 238 6.96 -4.12 13.50
N LEU A 239 6.23 -5.21 13.20
CA LEU A 239 5.89 -6.22 14.21
C LEU A 239 7.13 -6.88 14.82
N GLN A 240 8.19 -7.06 14.04
CA GLN A 240 9.46 -7.64 14.51
C GLN A 240 10.21 -6.74 15.53
N LEU A 241 9.87 -5.45 15.63
CA LEU A 241 10.40 -4.59 16.68
C LEU A 241 9.87 -4.97 18.06
N ASP A 242 8.66 -5.54 18.13
CA ASP A 242 7.98 -5.87 19.37
C ASP A 242 8.09 -7.36 19.74
N THR A 243 8.35 -8.23 18.75
CA THR A 243 8.42 -9.69 18.99
C THR A 243 9.33 -10.43 18.01
N ASP A 244 10.13 -11.34 18.55
CA ASP A 244 10.97 -12.26 17.77
C ASP A 244 10.20 -13.44 17.15
N ASP A 245 8.88 -13.55 17.43
CA ASP A 245 8.08 -14.69 16.99
C ASP A 245 7.61 -14.56 15.53
N ILE A 246 7.62 -13.37 14.98
CA ILE A 246 7.14 -13.09 13.62
C ILE A 246 8.30 -13.05 12.64
N GLU A 247 8.15 -13.81 11.57
CA GLU A 247 9.11 -13.86 10.46
C GLU A 247 8.40 -13.69 9.12
N PHE A 248 9.15 -13.31 8.09
CA PHE A 248 8.67 -13.33 6.72
C PHE A 248 9.72 -13.86 5.76
N VAL A 249 9.26 -14.29 4.61
CA VAL A 249 10.08 -14.75 3.49
C VAL A 249 9.61 -14.07 2.21
N ILE A 250 10.56 -13.57 1.43
CA ILE A 250 10.32 -13.24 0.02
C ILE A 250 10.37 -14.55 -0.76
N PRO A 251 9.25 -15.03 -1.35
CA PRO A 251 9.24 -16.32 -2.03
C PRO A 251 10.31 -16.42 -3.11
N ALA A 252 10.91 -17.60 -3.25
CA ALA A 252 12.01 -17.83 -4.20
C ALA A 252 11.61 -17.51 -5.66
N LYS A 253 10.34 -17.72 -6.02
CA LYS A 253 9.79 -17.45 -7.35
C LYS A 253 9.56 -15.96 -7.65
N GLY A 254 9.69 -15.08 -6.67
CA GLY A 254 9.48 -13.65 -6.78
C GLY A 254 8.37 -13.14 -5.86
N TYR A 255 8.11 -11.87 -5.94
CA TYR A 255 7.12 -11.18 -5.12
C TYR A 255 6.35 -10.15 -5.95
N LEU A 256 5.15 -9.82 -5.50
CA LEU A 256 4.39 -8.72 -6.08
C LEU A 256 4.90 -7.39 -5.51
N TYR A 257 5.11 -6.45 -6.41
CA TYR A 257 5.51 -5.08 -6.12
C TYR A 257 4.40 -4.12 -6.53
N ALA A 258 4.08 -3.17 -5.68
CA ALA A 258 3.13 -2.12 -5.95
C ALA A 258 3.59 -0.78 -5.35
N THR A 259 2.87 0.30 -5.60
CA THR A 259 3.04 1.57 -4.90
C THR A 259 1.73 1.97 -4.24
N ASP A 260 1.85 2.58 -3.07
CA ASP A 260 0.76 3.37 -2.52
C ASP A 260 1.00 4.83 -2.84
N ASP A 261 -0.02 5.45 -3.37
CA ASP A 261 0.05 6.76 -3.98
C ASP A 261 -0.83 7.77 -3.21
N LEU A 262 -0.25 8.92 -2.92
CA LEU A 262 -0.97 10.09 -2.45
C LEU A 262 -1.73 10.75 -3.59
N LEU A 263 -3.01 11.00 -3.41
CA LEU A 263 -3.83 11.71 -4.38
C LEU A 263 -4.86 12.63 -3.71
N VAL A 264 -5.29 13.65 -4.46
CA VAL A 264 -6.32 14.61 -4.04
C VAL A 264 -7.65 14.20 -4.68
N PRO A 265 -8.66 13.78 -3.89
CA PRO A 265 -9.97 13.42 -4.43
C PRO A 265 -10.64 14.57 -5.20
N ALA A 266 -11.49 14.23 -6.16
CA ALA A 266 -12.34 15.22 -6.82
C ALA A 266 -13.17 15.97 -5.77
N ARG A 267 -13.33 17.28 -5.95
CA ARG A 267 -14.07 18.18 -5.04
C ARG A 267 -13.42 18.40 -3.65
N ALA A 268 -12.25 17.83 -3.35
CA ALA A 268 -11.50 18.20 -2.16
C ALA A 268 -11.26 19.71 -2.11
N ARG A 269 -11.42 20.28 -0.91
CA ARG A 269 -11.48 21.74 -0.70
C ARG A 269 -10.11 22.37 -0.48
N HIS A 270 -9.13 21.57 -0.05
CA HIS A 270 -7.82 22.09 0.36
C HIS A 270 -6.68 21.48 -0.46
N LYS A 271 -6.85 21.48 -1.80
CA LYS A 271 -5.90 20.90 -2.75
C LYS A 271 -4.47 21.43 -2.56
N THR A 272 -4.29 22.76 -2.49
CA THR A 272 -2.97 23.36 -2.31
C THR A 272 -2.33 22.98 -0.96
N ASN A 273 -3.14 22.84 0.11
CA ASN A 273 -2.62 22.36 1.40
C ASN A 273 -2.18 20.89 1.31
N ALA A 274 -2.94 20.04 0.63
CA ALA A 274 -2.57 18.65 0.38
C ALA A 274 -1.27 18.55 -0.45
N GLU A 275 -1.16 19.31 -1.52
CA GLU A 275 0.07 19.37 -2.35
C GLU A 275 1.30 19.81 -1.53
N LYS A 276 1.14 20.76 -0.59
CA LYS A 276 2.23 21.16 0.30
C LYS A 276 2.65 20.04 1.26
N LEU A 277 1.73 19.22 1.74
CA LEU A 277 2.09 18.04 2.54
C LEU A 277 2.82 17.00 1.70
N ILE A 278 2.33 16.74 0.48
CA ILE A 278 3.03 15.87 -0.47
C ILE A 278 4.47 16.37 -0.68
N ASP A 279 4.65 17.64 -0.99
CA ASP A 279 5.97 18.23 -1.26
C ASP A 279 6.89 18.20 -0.03
N TYR A 280 6.33 18.41 1.17
CA TYR A 280 7.06 18.31 2.42
C TYR A 280 7.63 16.91 2.64
N TYR A 281 6.83 15.86 2.36
CA TYR A 281 7.30 14.48 2.44
C TYR A 281 8.47 14.21 1.49
N TYR A 282 8.50 14.84 0.33
CA TYR A 282 9.57 14.65 -0.66
C TYR A 282 10.88 15.38 -0.33
N ARG A 283 11.01 15.95 0.84
CA ARG A 283 12.29 16.36 1.40
C ARG A 283 13.05 15.13 1.87
N PRO A 284 14.33 14.95 1.49
CA PRO A 284 15.10 13.75 1.83
C PRO A 284 15.19 13.45 3.32
N ASP A 285 15.31 14.50 4.16
CA ASP A 285 15.36 14.40 5.62
C ASP A 285 14.03 13.84 6.17
N VAL A 286 12.90 14.38 5.74
CA VAL A 286 11.56 13.96 6.16
C VAL A 286 11.26 12.53 5.70
N ALA A 287 11.55 12.23 4.43
CA ALA A 287 11.32 10.90 3.87
C ALA A 287 12.18 9.82 4.55
N ALA A 288 13.40 10.15 4.95
CA ALA A 288 14.26 9.22 5.68
C ALA A 288 13.72 8.90 7.08
N GLU A 289 13.31 9.92 7.84
CA GLU A 289 12.70 9.74 9.15
C GLU A 289 11.44 8.89 9.09
N LEU A 290 10.55 9.19 8.14
CA LEU A 290 9.35 8.40 7.92
C LEU A 290 9.68 6.96 7.52
N ALA A 291 10.60 6.74 6.57
CA ALA A 291 10.99 5.42 6.12
C ALA A 291 11.66 4.59 7.21
N ALA A 292 12.39 5.21 8.13
CA ALA A 292 12.96 4.54 9.30
C ALA A 292 11.89 3.95 10.21
N TRP A 293 10.72 4.57 10.26
CA TRP A 293 9.59 4.11 11.07
C TRP A 293 8.74 3.09 10.32
N VAL A 294 8.26 3.43 9.11
CA VAL A 294 7.31 2.58 8.36
C VAL A 294 7.95 1.36 7.70
N ASN A 295 9.26 1.39 7.44
CA ASN A 295 10.04 0.29 6.83
C ASN A 295 9.55 -0.16 5.45
N TYR A 296 8.96 0.74 4.69
CA TYR A 296 8.56 0.52 3.30
C TYR A 296 9.53 1.17 2.31
N ILE A 297 9.45 0.78 1.05
CA ILE A 297 10.36 1.27 0.01
C ILE A 297 10.20 2.78 -0.17
N CYS A 298 11.25 3.53 0.13
CA CYS A 298 11.25 4.98 0.05
C CYS A 298 11.36 5.47 -1.40
N PRO A 299 10.42 6.32 -1.88
CA PRO A 299 10.43 6.82 -3.26
C PRO A 299 11.27 8.09 -3.46
N VAL A 300 12.03 8.53 -2.44
CA VAL A 300 12.66 9.85 -2.42
C VAL A 300 14.18 9.76 -2.60
N VAL A 301 14.67 10.37 -3.68
CA VAL A 301 16.12 10.51 -3.93
C VAL A 301 16.76 11.31 -2.80
N GLY A 302 17.92 10.84 -2.33
CA GLY A 302 18.67 11.47 -1.24
C GLY A 302 18.28 10.97 0.16
N ALA A 303 17.09 10.35 0.33
CA ALA A 303 16.67 9.80 1.63
C ALA A 303 17.64 8.76 2.19
N ARG A 304 18.25 7.93 1.32
CA ARG A 304 19.27 6.95 1.75
C ARG A 304 20.49 7.60 2.43
N ALA A 305 20.90 8.78 1.96
CA ALA A 305 22.02 9.51 2.56
C ALA A 305 21.62 10.12 3.92
N GLU A 306 20.41 10.58 4.07
CA GLU A 306 19.86 11.04 5.34
C GLU A 306 19.65 9.88 6.32
N MET A 307 19.16 8.73 5.84
CA MET A 307 19.00 7.51 6.63
C MET A 307 20.31 7.06 7.31
N LYS A 308 21.45 7.22 6.64
CA LYS A 308 22.78 6.90 7.26
C LYS A 308 23.08 7.71 8.51
N LYS A 309 22.44 8.88 8.67
CA LYS A 309 22.61 9.72 9.88
C LYS A 309 21.66 9.28 11.00
N ILE A 310 20.54 8.62 10.66
CA ILE A 310 19.55 8.10 11.59
C ILE A 310 19.98 6.70 12.04
N ASP A 311 20.10 5.79 11.07
CA ASP A 311 20.53 4.40 11.27
C ASP A 311 21.20 3.88 9.99
N ALA A 312 22.52 3.58 10.08
CA ALA A 312 23.28 3.10 8.94
C ALA A 312 22.83 1.71 8.46
N SER A 313 22.27 0.86 9.33
CA SER A 313 21.76 -0.46 8.95
C SER A 313 20.51 -0.36 8.09
N LEU A 314 19.62 0.57 8.38
CA LEU A 314 18.41 0.83 7.58
C LEU A 314 18.74 1.44 6.22
N ALA A 315 19.82 2.20 6.10
CA ALA A 315 20.25 2.74 4.81
C ALA A 315 20.66 1.66 3.80
N ASP A 316 21.06 0.50 4.27
CA ASP A 316 21.42 -0.66 3.44
C ASP A 316 20.35 -1.77 3.49
N TYR A 317 19.18 -1.48 4.10
CA TYR A 317 18.08 -2.44 4.22
C TYR A 317 17.25 -2.48 2.92
N PRO A 318 17.18 -3.64 2.22
CA PRO A 318 16.60 -3.72 0.88
C PRO A 318 15.09 -3.45 0.81
N LEU A 319 14.36 -3.60 1.91
CA LEU A 319 12.93 -3.29 1.96
C LEU A 319 12.64 -1.78 2.03
N ILE A 320 13.65 -0.96 2.35
CA ILE A 320 13.54 0.51 2.34
C ILE A 320 14.25 1.07 1.09
N PHE A 321 15.44 0.56 0.81
CA PHE A 321 16.26 0.96 -0.34
C PHE A 321 16.67 -0.27 -1.15
N PRO A 322 15.77 -0.82 -1.99
CA PRO A 322 16.00 -2.07 -2.68
C PRO A 322 17.22 -2.01 -3.59
N ASP A 323 18.00 -3.07 -3.51
CA ASP A 323 19.11 -3.30 -4.41
C ASP A 323 18.62 -3.82 -5.78
N ARG A 324 19.57 -3.97 -6.71
CA ARG A 324 19.26 -4.45 -8.06
C ARG A 324 18.60 -5.84 -8.05
N GLN A 325 19.06 -6.74 -7.19
CA GLN A 325 18.54 -8.10 -7.12
C GLN A 325 17.08 -8.12 -6.65
N MET A 326 16.75 -7.30 -5.68
CA MET A 326 15.38 -7.17 -5.21
C MET A 326 14.48 -6.54 -6.28
N ILE A 327 14.93 -5.48 -6.94
CA ILE A 327 14.18 -4.84 -8.03
C ILE A 327 13.87 -5.83 -9.16
N GLU A 328 14.85 -6.67 -9.55
CA GLU A 328 14.68 -7.65 -10.62
C GLU A 328 13.70 -8.79 -10.29
N LYS A 329 13.51 -9.11 -9.00
CA LYS A 329 12.55 -10.13 -8.55
C LYS A 329 11.13 -9.62 -8.35
N GLY A 330 10.96 -8.31 -8.19
CA GLY A 330 9.66 -7.68 -8.01
C GLY A 330 8.89 -7.64 -9.34
N GLN A 331 7.63 -8.02 -9.30
CA GLN A 331 6.74 -8.00 -10.46
C GLN A 331 5.49 -7.16 -10.12
N VAL A 332 5.06 -6.33 -11.05
CA VAL A 332 3.85 -5.52 -10.89
C VAL A 332 2.64 -6.27 -11.45
N PHE A 333 1.48 -6.03 -10.86
CA PHE A 333 0.25 -6.57 -11.43
C PHE A 333 -0.13 -5.82 -12.70
N MET A 334 -0.71 -6.54 -13.67
CA MET A 334 -1.10 -6.01 -14.97
C MET A 334 -2.11 -4.85 -14.81
N SER A 335 -1.82 -3.71 -15.44
CA SER A 335 -2.80 -2.64 -15.55
C SER A 335 -3.96 -3.07 -16.45
N MET A 336 -5.19 -2.83 -16.03
CA MET A 336 -6.41 -3.22 -16.70
C MET A 336 -7.27 -2.01 -17.04
N ASN A 337 -8.12 -2.14 -18.07
CA ASN A 337 -9.23 -1.20 -18.27
C ASN A 337 -10.37 -1.51 -17.28
N ASP A 338 -11.31 -0.59 -17.16
CA ASP A 338 -12.40 -0.68 -16.18
C ASP A 338 -13.30 -1.92 -16.37
N ASP A 339 -13.56 -2.31 -17.61
CA ASP A 339 -14.40 -3.49 -17.91
C ASP A 339 -13.73 -4.77 -17.43
N LYS A 340 -12.45 -4.94 -17.73
CA LYS A 340 -11.68 -6.12 -17.32
C LYS A 340 -11.47 -6.15 -15.81
N GLU A 341 -11.14 -5.01 -15.22
CA GLU A 341 -10.98 -4.87 -13.77
C GLU A 341 -12.28 -5.22 -13.04
N THR A 342 -13.41 -4.71 -13.51
CA THR A 342 -14.74 -5.02 -12.96
C THR A 342 -15.06 -6.51 -13.09
N ALA A 343 -14.84 -7.09 -14.26
CA ALA A 343 -15.12 -8.52 -14.49
C ALA A 343 -14.27 -9.43 -13.56
N TYR A 344 -13.00 -9.10 -13.35
CA TYR A 344 -12.15 -9.85 -12.43
C TYR A 344 -12.53 -9.64 -10.97
N GLN A 345 -12.85 -8.39 -10.60
CA GLN A 345 -13.30 -8.08 -9.25
C GLN A 345 -14.62 -8.79 -8.90
N ASP A 346 -15.56 -8.89 -9.86
CA ASP A 346 -16.82 -9.63 -9.68
C ASP A 346 -16.58 -11.15 -9.46
N LYS A 347 -15.58 -11.73 -10.13
CA LYS A 347 -15.18 -13.12 -9.90
C LYS A 347 -14.51 -13.27 -8.52
N TRP A 348 -13.64 -12.36 -8.17
CA TRP A 348 -12.91 -12.33 -6.91
C TRP A 348 -13.84 -12.19 -5.70
N SER A 349 -14.79 -11.25 -5.76
CA SER A 349 -15.76 -11.01 -4.69
C SER A 349 -16.55 -12.27 -4.32
N LYS A 350 -16.86 -13.13 -5.31
CA LYS A 350 -17.55 -14.41 -5.06
C LYS A 350 -16.69 -15.39 -4.26
N VAL A 351 -15.35 -15.37 -4.48
CA VAL A 351 -14.43 -16.26 -3.77
C VAL A 351 -14.23 -15.81 -2.32
N ILE A 352 -14.11 -14.52 -2.08
CA ILE A 352 -13.93 -13.98 -0.72
C ILE A 352 -15.24 -13.84 0.07
N GLY A 353 -16.40 -14.05 -0.58
CA GLY A 353 -17.71 -13.93 0.06
C GLY A 353 -18.17 -12.49 0.31
N ALA A 354 -17.72 -11.54 -0.54
CA ALA A 354 -18.02 -10.11 -0.43
C ALA A 354 -19.07 -9.64 -1.48
#